data_fe1fb50d7835edd07cbf5245e8515061
#
_entry.id   fe1fb50d7835edd07cbf5245e8515061
#
_cell.length_a   1.000
_cell.length_b   1.000
_cell.length_c   1.000
_cell.angle_alpha   90.00
_cell.angle_beta   90.00
_cell.angle_gamma   90.00
#
_symmetry.space_group_name_H-M   'P 1'
#
loop_
_entity.id
_entity.type
_entity.pdbx_description
1 polymer ?
#
loop_
_entity_poly.entity_id
_entity_poly.type
_entity_poly.pdbx_seq_one_letter_code
_entity_poly.pdbx_strand_id
1 'polypeptide(L)'
;VAIFPSHYIKQYEKMKYKSLIINNPDDLMFGTAPYPVKTPRGLHIGGGQVYAELNFTLPVMSINDSTLSQVYTHYREIAEGALEHALHLNSKGVVLEFETLLEMTKTPSIGVEIVKIMNEICENYYQKHGLKSEIRLTPNDLREFERPARQRTSMHLEPMFELFEKGMIAGGDLLSIESTGGKEVSDEALMMCDVKGMVFALAVLGVRDMHFLWQKIVASAKAHGKIAAGDSACGFGNTAMVLAEKKYIPKVFAAIVRVISVVRSIVAMEEGAIGPDKDCAYEGPFLKAITGIPISMEGKTSACAHLSPIGNISCACADLWSNESVQNIKLLSGMAPTAYMEQLEYDSRLLNEALRAGTIHSHILQGLLVASDVFTDPQALILSPENVIRISEELIKGDSYVANAKNGALKAIDIIEEALVSGKMKLPELETNYLPILRDELNSIPENESDFIEMMLPLIDGTKFIPSEYGL
;
A
#
# COMPACT_ATOMS: atom_id res chain seq x y z
N VAL A 1 -7.92 37.26 6.88
CA VAL A 1 -6.68 36.48 6.83
C VAL A 1 -6.31 36.21 8.28
N ALA A 2 -6.62 35.00 8.77
CA ALA A 2 -6.21 34.56 10.10
C ALA A 2 -4.75 34.12 10.02
N ILE A 3 -3.87 34.86 10.70
CA ILE A 3 -2.46 34.49 10.88
C ILE A 3 -2.45 33.38 11.93
N PHE A 4 -2.23 32.13 11.51
CA PHE A 4 -2.05 31.02 12.41
C PHE A 4 -0.64 31.07 13.03
N PRO A 5 -0.49 30.76 14.35
CA PRO A 5 0.81 30.83 14.98
C PRO A 5 1.76 29.77 14.40
N SER A 6 2.95 30.19 14.01
CA SER A 6 4.03 29.41 13.39
C SER A 6 4.54 28.19 14.19
N HIS A 7 3.95 27.86 15.33
CA HIS A 7 4.38 26.77 16.20
C HIS A 7 3.87 25.38 15.81
N TYR A 8 2.81 25.27 14.99
CA TYR A 8 2.28 23.99 14.53
C TYR A 8 2.99 23.44 13.29
N ILE A 9 3.62 24.30 12.48
CA ILE A 9 4.28 23.90 11.23
C ILE A 9 5.58 23.11 11.48
N LYS A 10 6.27 23.33 12.61
CA LYS A 10 7.57 22.72 12.90
C LYS A 10 7.56 21.20 13.16
N GLN A 11 6.42 20.60 13.49
CA GLN A 11 6.35 19.21 13.94
C GLN A 11 6.42 18.19 12.80
N TYR A 12 6.16 18.59 11.56
CA TYR A 12 6.05 17.70 10.39
C TYR A 12 7.12 17.99 9.31
N GLU A 13 8.15 18.76 9.61
CA GLU A 13 9.08 19.28 8.60
C GLU A 13 10.12 18.28 8.10
N LYS A 14 10.38 17.16 8.78
CA LYS A 14 11.53 16.30 8.45
C LYS A 14 11.19 14.81 8.56
N MET A 15 11.47 14.09 7.48
CA MET A 15 11.51 12.64 7.49
C MET A 15 12.56 12.12 8.48
N LYS A 16 12.21 11.06 9.24
CA LYS A 16 13.11 10.48 10.27
C LYS A 16 14.26 9.68 9.65
N TYR A 17 14.03 9.03 8.51
CA TYR A 17 15.05 8.23 7.83
C TYR A 17 16.06 9.12 7.09
N LYS A 18 17.35 8.91 7.34
CA LYS A 18 18.48 9.67 6.75
C LYS A 18 19.48 8.79 6.00
N SER A 19 19.28 7.50 6.00
CA SER A 19 20.05 6.51 5.24
C SER A 19 19.15 5.34 4.88
N LEU A 20 19.45 4.69 3.77
CA LEU A 20 18.78 3.44 3.41
C LEU A 20 19.26 2.31 4.34
N ILE A 21 18.30 1.45 4.71
CA ILE A 21 18.63 0.19 5.39
C ILE A 21 19.12 -0.85 4.38
N ILE A 22 18.50 -0.87 3.18
CA ILE A 22 18.98 -1.68 2.06
C ILE A 22 19.53 -0.71 1.01
N ASN A 23 20.84 -0.74 0.80
CA ASN A 23 21.54 0.12 -0.16
C ASN A 23 22.18 -0.67 -1.33
N ASN A 24 22.08 -1.99 -1.31
CA ASN A 24 22.49 -2.85 -2.40
C ASN A 24 21.27 -3.49 -3.06
N PRO A 25 21.06 -3.33 -4.38
CA PRO A 25 19.93 -3.93 -5.10
C PRO A 25 19.77 -5.44 -4.90
N ASP A 26 20.88 -6.16 -4.75
CA ASP A 26 20.88 -7.61 -4.55
C ASP A 26 20.26 -8.03 -3.19
N ASP A 27 20.25 -7.13 -2.21
CA ASP A 27 19.65 -7.37 -0.90
C ASP A 27 18.16 -7.01 -0.86
N LEU A 28 17.64 -6.33 -1.89
CA LEU A 28 16.21 -6.04 -2.02
C LEU A 28 15.48 -7.26 -2.61
N MET A 29 15.49 -8.35 -1.86
CA MET A 29 15.06 -9.68 -2.28
C MET A 29 13.69 -10.04 -1.70
N PHE A 30 12.90 -10.81 -2.46
CA PHE A 30 11.66 -11.40 -1.95
C PHE A 30 11.91 -12.31 -0.74
N GLY A 31 10.94 -12.35 0.18
CA GLY A 31 10.92 -13.20 1.35
C GLY A 31 11.95 -12.87 2.43
N THR A 32 12.79 -11.84 2.25
CA THR A 32 13.82 -11.44 3.20
C THR A 32 13.78 -9.94 3.48
N ALA A 33 13.72 -9.55 4.74
CA ALA A 33 13.76 -8.17 5.17
C ALA A 33 14.74 -8.00 6.34
N PRO A 34 15.49 -6.88 6.42
CA PRO A 34 16.41 -6.61 7.55
C PRO A 34 15.72 -6.64 8.91
N TYR A 35 14.48 -6.21 8.98
CA TYR A 35 13.66 -6.23 10.20
C TYR A 35 12.43 -7.13 10.03
N PRO A 36 12.62 -8.46 10.05
CA PRO A 36 11.52 -9.40 9.86
C PRO A 36 10.53 -9.33 11.02
N VAL A 37 9.27 -9.58 10.74
CA VAL A 37 8.18 -9.53 11.70
C VAL A 37 7.78 -10.93 12.15
N LYS A 38 7.81 -11.18 13.46
CA LYS A 38 7.20 -12.35 14.07
C LYS A 38 5.78 -12.01 14.49
N THR A 39 4.84 -12.72 13.92
CA THR A 39 3.42 -12.50 14.17
C THR A 39 2.93 -13.24 15.42
N PRO A 40 1.79 -12.86 16.01
CA PRO A 40 1.25 -13.50 17.21
C PRO A 40 1.02 -15.01 17.06
N ARG A 41 0.66 -15.48 15.86
CA ARG A 41 0.40 -16.90 15.57
C ARG A 41 1.60 -17.62 14.97
N GLY A 42 2.74 -16.95 14.89
CA GLY A 42 4.04 -17.55 14.64
C GLY A 42 4.48 -17.60 13.19
N LEU A 43 3.97 -16.74 12.31
CA LEU A 43 4.62 -16.47 11.04
C LEU A 43 5.88 -15.65 11.25
N HIS A 44 6.86 -15.79 10.37
CA HIS A 44 8.08 -15.02 10.39
C HIS A 44 8.27 -14.33 9.05
N ILE A 45 7.53 -13.24 8.86
CA ILE A 45 7.43 -12.50 7.59
C ILE A 45 8.71 -11.69 7.36
N GLY A 46 9.33 -11.85 6.18
CA GLY A 46 10.65 -11.31 5.90
C GLY A 46 11.80 -12.13 6.46
N GLY A 47 11.53 -13.29 7.06
CA GLY A 47 12.51 -14.16 7.69
C GLY A 47 13.04 -15.31 6.81
N GLY A 48 13.04 -15.16 5.50
CA GLY A 48 13.53 -16.15 4.55
C GLY A 48 12.42 -16.95 3.86
N GLN A 49 11.20 -16.46 3.89
CA GLN A 49 10.04 -17.10 3.25
C GLN A 49 9.02 -16.07 2.78
N VAL A 50 8.42 -16.34 1.62
CA VAL A 50 7.24 -15.60 1.11
C VAL A 50 5.98 -16.34 1.53
N TYR A 51 4.99 -15.63 2.05
CA TYR A 51 3.70 -16.17 2.41
C TYR A 51 2.62 -15.67 1.44
N ALA A 52 1.58 -16.48 1.26
CA ALA A 52 0.36 -16.07 0.56
C ALA A 52 -0.49 -15.18 1.47
N GLU A 53 -0.99 -14.07 0.92
CA GLU A 53 -2.00 -13.22 1.56
C GLU A 53 -3.22 -13.12 0.66
N LEU A 54 -4.40 -13.43 1.18
CA LEU A 54 -5.64 -13.34 0.44
C LEU A 54 -6.49 -12.20 0.97
N ASN A 55 -6.67 -11.17 0.14
CA ASN A 55 -7.71 -10.17 0.29
C ASN A 55 -8.92 -10.57 -0.56
N PHE A 56 -10.13 -10.33 -0.08
CA PHE A 56 -11.34 -10.63 -0.82
C PHE A 56 -12.50 -9.71 -0.45
N THR A 57 -13.31 -9.42 -1.45
CA THR A 57 -14.55 -8.66 -1.28
C THR A 57 -15.77 -9.54 -1.47
N LEU A 58 -16.89 -9.16 -0.86
CA LEU A 58 -18.18 -9.81 -1.08
C LEU A 58 -18.77 -9.45 -2.46
N PRO A 59 -19.67 -10.30 -3.00
CA PRO A 59 -20.51 -9.88 -4.11
C PRO A 59 -21.27 -8.61 -3.74
N VAL A 60 -21.60 -7.81 -4.75
CA VAL A 60 -22.42 -6.62 -4.56
C VAL A 60 -23.77 -7.03 -3.95
N MET A 61 -23.95 -6.69 -2.69
CA MET A 61 -25.17 -6.96 -1.92
C MET A 61 -25.40 -5.87 -0.88
N SER A 62 -26.64 -5.65 -0.53
CA SER A 62 -26.96 -4.78 0.60
C SER A 62 -26.59 -5.46 1.91
N ILE A 63 -25.97 -4.71 2.83
CA ILE A 63 -25.64 -5.18 4.17
C ILE A 63 -26.63 -4.51 5.14
N ASN A 64 -27.57 -5.31 5.65
CA ASN A 64 -28.61 -4.90 6.58
C ASN A 64 -29.12 -6.11 7.37
N ASP A 65 -29.95 -5.91 8.36
CA ASP A 65 -30.42 -6.96 9.26
C ASP A 65 -30.94 -8.22 8.56
N SER A 66 -31.57 -8.06 7.40
CA SER A 66 -32.13 -9.21 6.64
C SER A 66 -31.07 -10.02 5.88
N THR A 67 -29.87 -9.45 5.64
CA THR A 67 -28.80 -10.06 4.86
C THR A 67 -27.58 -10.47 5.71
N LEU A 68 -27.47 -10.01 6.97
CA LEU A 68 -26.31 -10.27 7.83
C LEU A 68 -25.98 -11.74 7.96
N SER A 69 -26.96 -12.62 8.11
CA SER A 69 -26.74 -14.06 8.19
C SER A 69 -26.04 -14.59 6.94
N GLN A 70 -26.42 -14.11 5.75
CA GLN A 70 -25.78 -14.47 4.49
C GLN A 70 -24.36 -13.91 4.38
N VAL A 71 -24.15 -12.66 4.82
CA VAL A 71 -22.80 -12.05 4.88
C VAL A 71 -21.87 -12.90 5.72
N TYR A 72 -22.26 -13.26 6.93
CA TYR A 72 -21.46 -14.11 7.82
C TYR A 72 -21.19 -15.50 7.25
N THR A 73 -22.17 -16.08 6.56
CA THR A 73 -22.01 -17.37 5.85
C THR A 73 -20.96 -17.25 4.75
N HIS A 74 -20.98 -16.19 3.96
CA HIS A 74 -19.97 -15.98 2.91
C HIS A 74 -18.55 -15.84 3.46
N TYR A 75 -18.35 -15.06 4.53
CA TYR A 75 -17.02 -14.94 5.16
C TYR A 75 -16.54 -16.28 5.71
N ARG A 76 -17.44 -17.08 6.30
CA ARG A 76 -17.12 -18.43 6.77
C ARG A 76 -16.68 -19.34 5.62
N GLU A 77 -17.49 -19.43 4.57
CA GLU A 77 -17.21 -20.27 3.39
C GLU A 77 -15.88 -19.92 2.73
N ILE A 78 -15.56 -18.61 2.62
CA ILE A 78 -14.31 -18.16 2.01
C ILE A 78 -13.12 -18.49 2.90
N ALA A 79 -13.19 -18.18 4.19
CA ALA A 79 -12.09 -18.45 5.11
C ALA A 79 -11.80 -19.95 5.23
N GLU A 80 -12.84 -20.77 5.36
CA GLU A 80 -12.71 -22.23 5.37
C GLU A 80 -12.12 -22.75 4.05
N GLY A 81 -12.65 -22.33 2.90
CA GLY A 81 -12.15 -22.74 1.59
C GLY A 81 -10.71 -22.31 1.35
N ALA A 82 -10.33 -21.08 1.72
CA ALA A 82 -8.97 -20.60 1.56
C ALA A 82 -7.97 -21.41 2.41
N LEU A 83 -8.29 -21.69 3.67
CA LEU A 83 -7.42 -22.48 4.54
C LEU A 83 -7.37 -23.97 4.15
N GLU A 84 -8.46 -24.51 3.64
CA GLU A 84 -8.52 -25.87 3.08
C GLU A 84 -7.54 -26.02 1.90
N HIS A 85 -7.56 -25.07 0.94
CA HIS A 85 -6.66 -25.07 -0.21
C HIS A 85 -5.21 -24.86 0.22
N ALA A 86 -4.95 -23.94 1.14
CA ALA A 86 -3.61 -23.73 1.70
C ALA A 86 -3.07 -25.00 2.37
N LEU A 87 -3.92 -25.72 3.13
CA LEU A 87 -3.56 -26.97 3.77
C LEU A 87 -3.23 -28.07 2.76
N HIS A 88 -4.07 -28.26 1.73
CA HIS A 88 -3.83 -29.24 0.66
C HIS A 88 -2.55 -28.97 -0.13
N LEU A 89 -2.16 -27.72 -0.26
CA LEU A 89 -0.92 -27.32 -0.92
C LEU A 89 0.30 -27.29 0.01
N ASN A 90 0.16 -27.73 1.27
CA ASN A 90 1.21 -27.72 2.29
C ASN A 90 1.80 -26.34 2.54
N SER A 91 0.94 -25.32 2.59
CA SER A 91 1.34 -23.98 2.97
C SER A 91 2.05 -23.97 4.32
N LYS A 92 3.04 -23.08 4.46
CA LYS A 92 3.76 -22.87 5.73
C LYS A 92 3.05 -21.85 6.62
N GLY A 93 2.08 -21.16 6.07
CA GLY A 93 1.23 -20.20 6.73
C GLY A 93 0.67 -19.18 5.75
N VAL A 94 -0.43 -18.57 6.11
CA VAL A 94 -1.18 -17.65 5.26
C VAL A 94 -1.60 -16.41 6.04
N VAL A 95 -1.89 -15.34 5.32
CA VAL A 95 -2.58 -14.17 5.86
C VAL A 95 -3.93 -14.07 5.18
N LEU A 96 -4.99 -13.88 5.97
CA LEU A 96 -6.32 -13.55 5.48
C LEU A 96 -6.57 -12.08 5.77
N GLU A 97 -6.69 -11.27 4.74
CA GLU A 97 -7.01 -9.86 4.91
C GLU A 97 -8.51 -9.67 4.93
N PHE A 98 -8.99 -9.06 6.00
CA PHE A 98 -10.35 -8.56 6.11
C PHE A 98 -10.37 -7.06 5.89
N GLU A 99 -10.53 -6.65 4.65
CA GLU A 99 -10.86 -5.29 4.27
C GLU A 99 -12.37 -5.09 4.39
N THR A 100 -12.77 -4.10 5.19
CA THR A 100 -14.17 -3.93 5.49
C THR A 100 -14.91 -3.14 4.41
N LEU A 101 -16.17 -3.49 4.19
CA LEU A 101 -17.08 -2.62 3.45
C LEU A 101 -17.60 -1.48 4.34
N LEU A 102 -18.14 -0.43 3.71
CA LEU A 102 -18.62 0.77 4.37
C LEU A 102 -19.49 0.49 5.60
N GLU A 103 -20.49 -0.39 5.46
CA GLU A 103 -21.46 -0.70 6.52
C GLU A 103 -20.80 -1.43 7.70
N MET A 104 -19.74 -2.21 7.44
CA MET A 104 -19.02 -2.97 8.47
C MET A 104 -18.14 -2.08 9.35
N THR A 105 -17.60 -1.00 8.81
CA THR A 105 -16.88 0.02 9.59
C THR A 105 -17.86 0.99 10.25
N LYS A 106 -18.90 1.41 9.55
CA LYS A 106 -19.92 2.32 10.07
C LYS A 106 -20.70 1.71 11.24
N THR A 107 -20.88 0.39 11.24
CA THR A 107 -21.47 -0.39 12.32
C THR A 107 -20.46 -1.43 12.81
N PRO A 108 -19.52 -1.06 13.72
CA PRO A 108 -18.37 -1.88 14.10
C PRO A 108 -18.73 -3.29 14.58
N SER A 109 -19.92 -3.48 15.17
CA SER A 109 -20.38 -4.81 15.62
C SER A 109 -20.44 -5.83 14.49
N ILE A 110 -20.72 -5.41 13.25
CA ILE A 110 -20.76 -6.29 12.07
C ILE A 110 -19.33 -6.75 11.73
N GLY A 111 -18.40 -5.80 11.60
CA GLY A 111 -16.99 -6.11 11.31
C GLY A 111 -16.34 -6.98 12.40
N VAL A 112 -16.61 -6.67 13.66
CA VAL A 112 -16.11 -7.46 14.81
C VAL A 112 -16.62 -8.90 14.77
N GLU A 113 -17.88 -9.12 14.42
CA GLU A 113 -18.43 -10.48 14.31
C GLU A 113 -17.76 -11.28 13.17
N ILE A 114 -17.47 -10.62 12.04
CA ILE A 114 -16.72 -11.25 10.94
C ILE A 114 -15.31 -11.64 11.40
N VAL A 115 -14.60 -10.76 12.10
CA VAL A 115 -13.27 -11.09 12.66
C VAL A 115 -13.36 -12.30 13.60
N LYS A 116 -14.37 -12.40 14.46
CA LYS A 116 -14.56 -13.59 15.32
C LYS A 116 -14.76 -14.87 14.51
N ILE A 117 -15.60 -14.81 13.49
CA ILE A 117 -15.84 -15.97 12.59
C ILE A 117 -14.52 -16.42 11.96
N MET A 118 -13.76 -15.49 11.38
CA MET A 118 -12.47 -15.81 10.77
C MET A 118 -11.47 -16.34 11.80
N ASN A 119 -11.44 -15.75 12.99
CA ASN A 119 -10.57 -16.18 14.09
C ASN A 119 -10.89 -17.61 14.54
N GLU A 120 -12.16 -17.98 14.73
CA GLU A 120 -12.58 -19.33 15.07
C GLU A 120 -12.11 -20.35 14.02
N ILE A 121 -12.20 -20.01 12.74
CA ILE A 121 -11.77 -20.87 11.65
C ILE A 121 -10.25 -21.02 11.66
N CYS A 122 -9.50 -19.91 11.75
CA CYS A 122 -8.03 -19.94 11.85
C CYS A 122 -7.55 -20.80 13.01
N GLU A 123 -8.15 -20.64 14.18
CA GLU A 123 -7.82 -21.43 15.38
C GLU A 123 -8.14 -22.92 15.18
N ASN A 124 -9.28 -23.27 14.58
CA ASN A 124 -9.64 -24.63 14.27
C ASN A 124 -8.63 -25.32 13.33
N TYR A 125 -8.17 -24.62 12.28
CA TYR A 125 -7.17 -25.16 11.36
C TYR A 125 -5.80 -25.29 12.04
N TYR A 126 -5.44 -24.37 12.90
CA TYR A 126 -4.21 -24.47 13.69
C TYR A 126 -4.24 -25.67 14.63
N GLN A 127 -5.32 -25.85 15.42
CA GLN A 127 -5.45 -26.94 16.39
C GLN A 127 -5.48 -28.33 15.72
N LYS A 128 -6.14 -28.45 14.57
CA LYS A 128 -6.30 -29.73 13.88
C LYS A 128 -5.11 -30.09 12.99
N HIS A 129 -4.47 -29.12 12.38
CA HIS A 129 -3.53 -29.33 11.29
C HIS A 129 -2.19 -28.61 11.48
N GLY A 130 -2.07 -27.72 12.48
CA GLY A 130 -0.88 -26.92 12.69
C GLY A 130 -0.68 -25.79 11.65
N LEU A 131 -1.71 -25.51 10.82
CA LEU A 131 -1.63 -24.43 9.83
C LEU A 131 -1.71 -23.07 10.54
N LYS A 132 -0.65 -22.29 10.42
CA LYS A 132 -0.59 -20.94 10.96
C LYS A 132 -1.29 -19.97 10.03
N SER A 133 -2.14 -19.13 10.58
CA SER A 133 -2.84 -18.11 9.79
C SER A 133 -3.06 -16.84 10.60
N GLU A 134 -2.76 -15.69 10.02
CA GLU A 134 -2.94 -14.38 10.61
C GLU A 134 -4.14 -13.68 9.98
N ILE A 135 -4.75 -12.76 10.71
CA ILE A 135 -5.82 -11.91 10.18
C ILE A 135 -5.29 -10.48 10.08
N ARG A 136 -5.22 -9.96 8.86
CA ARG A 136 -5.04 -8.52 8.65
C ARG A 136 -6.40 -7.85 8.70
N LEU A 137 -6.55 -6.89 9.59
CA LEU A 137 -7.76 -6.08 9.74
C LEU A 137 -7.53 -4.71 9.10
N THR A 138 -8.28 -4.42 8.06
CA THR A 138 -8.20 -3.19 7.28
C THR A 138 -9.57 -2.49 7.25
N PRO A 139 -9.89 -1.66 8.26
CA PRO A 139 -11.10 -0.85 8.23
C PRO A 139 -11.09 0.12 7.04
N ASN A 140 -12.25 0.30 6.40
CA ASN A 140 -12.43 1.31 5.38
C ASN A 140 -12.35 2.72 6.00
N ASP A 141 -11.63 3.63 5.36
CA ASP A 141 -11.53 5.03 5.82
C ASP A 141 -12.81 5.81 5.46
N LEU A 142 -13.74 5.86 6.39
CA LEU A 142 -15.05 6.50 6.20
C LEU A 142 -14.97 8.02 6.11
N ARG A 143 -13.85 8.65 6.44
CA ARG A 143 -13.71 10.11 6.43
C ARG A 143 -13.83 10.67 5.02
N GLU A 144 -13.54 9.87 4.00
CA GLU A 144 -13.71 10.26 2.60
C GLU A 144 -15.17 10.50 2.16
N PHE A 145 -16.17 10.03 2.92
CA PHE A 145 -17.58 10.21 2.58
C PHE A 145 -18.14 11.56 3.03
N GLU A 146 -17.41 12.32 3.83
CA GLU A 146 -17.73 13.71 4.11
C GLU A 146 -17.25 14.64 2.98
N ARG A 147 -18.01 15.67 2.66
CA ARG A 147 -17.70 16.62 1.59
C ARG A 147 -17.75 18.07 2.10
N PRO A 148 -16.61 18.79 2.21
CA PRO A 148 -15.23 18.28 2.13
C PRO A 148 -14.89 17.35 3.28
N ALA A 149 -13.90 16.45 3.05
CA ALA A 149 -13.50 15.47 4.03
C ALA A 149 -12.97 16.12 5.31
N ARG A 150 -13.38 15.58 6.48
CA ARG A 150 -12.90 15.98 7.79
C ARG A 150 -11.99 14.91 8.34
N GLN A 151 -10.70 15.22 8.42
CA GLN A 151 -9.70 14.21 8.78
C GLN A 151 -9.56 14.04 10.30
N ARG A 152 -9.71 15.12 11.06
CA ARG A 152 -9.49 15.13 12.52
C ARG A 152 -10.78 15.23 13.33
N THR A 153 -11.83 15.79 12.73
CA THR A 153 -13.10 16.05 13.41
C THR A 153 -14.27 15.27 12.81
N SER A 154 -13.98 14.29 11.95
CA SER A 154 -14.99 13.42 11.35
C SER A 154 -15.78 12.66 12.41
N MET A 155 -17.10 12.61 12.24
CA MET A 155 -17.97 11.74 13.02
C MET A 155 -17.68 10.24 12.80
N HIS A 156 -16.95 9.90 11.76
CA HIS A 156 -16.61 8.51 11.40
C HIS A 156 -15.33 8.00 12.08
N LEU A 157 -14.53 8.87 12.73
CA LEU A 157 -13.32 8.44 13.43
C LEU A 157 -13.60 7.46 14.56
N GLU A 158 -14.61 7.74 15.39
CA GLU A 158 -14.94 6.90 16.52
C GLU A 158 -15.34 5.47 16.10
N PRO A 159 -16.26 5.25 15.13
CA PRO A 159 -16.55 3.91 14.62
C PRO A 159 -15.33 3.19 14.04
N MET A 160 -14.46 3.88 13.31
CA MET A 160 -13.24 3.27 12.77
C MET A 160 -12.31 2.77 13.88
N PHE A 161 -12.04 3.59 14.90
CA PHE A 161 -11.19 3.19 16.02
C PHE A 161 -11.86 2.13 16.91
N GLU A 162 -13.18 2.19 17.10
CA GLU A 162 -13.93 1.13 17.78
C GLU A 162 -13.75 -0.23 17.06
N LEU A 163 -13.79 -0.22 15.72
CA LEU A 163 -13.57 -1.44 14.94
C LEU A 163 -12.15 -1.96 15.09
N PHE A 164 -11.12 -1.08 15.06
CA PHE A 164 -9.75 -1.50 15.34
C PHE A 164 -9.63 -2.15 16.72
N GLU A 165 -10.09 -1.48 17.77
CA GLU A 165 -9.94 -1.97 19.14
C GLU A 165 -10.70 -3.29 19.38
N LYS A 166 -11.98 -3.33 19.04
CA LYS A 166 -12.80 -4.52 19.25
C LYS A 166 -12.41 -5.65 18.28
N GLY A 167 -11.99 -5.32 17.07
CA GLY A 167 -11.49 -6.27 16.09
C GLY A 167 -10.18 -6.94 16.53
N MET A 168 -9.25 -6.19 17.13
CA MET A 168 -8.04 -6.76 17.75
C MET A 168 -8.37 -7.76 18.87
N ILE A 169 -9.32 -7.41 19.73
CA ILE A 169 -9.80 -8.30 20.81
C ILE A 169 -10.46 -9.55 20.20
N ALA A 170 -11.15 -9.41 19.06
CA ALA A 170 -11.81 -10.50 18.37
C ALA A 170 -10.84 -11.44 17.62
N GLY A 171 -9.59 -11.03 17.40
CA GLY A 171 -8.55 -11.86 16.78
C GLY A 171 -7.85 -11.25 15.57
N GLY A 172 -8.09 -9.96 15.25
CA GLY A 172 -7.30 -9.23 14.27
C GLY A 172 -5.85 -9.06 14.75
N ASP A 173 -4.88 -9.39 13.93
CA ASP A 173 -3.47 -9.50 14.33
C ASP A 173 -2.58 -8.41 13.71
N LEU A 174 -2.82 -8.09 12.42
CA LEU A 174 -2.10 -7.07 11.66
C LEU A 174 -3.07 -5.92 11.34
N LEU A 175 -2.71 -4.70 11.72
CA LEU A 175 -3.55 -3.53 11.48
C LEU A 175 -3.08 -2.75 10.28
N SER A 176 -3.96 -2.53 9.33
CA SER A 176 -3.74 -1.70 8.15
C SER A 176 -4.93 -0.79 7.89
N ILE A 177 -4.74 0.19 7.02
CA ILE A 177 -5.79 1.05 6.48
C ILE A 177 -5.34 1.59 5.13
N GLU A 178 -6.27 1.94 4.28
CA GLU A 178 -6.06 2.75 3.09
C GLU A 178 -6.53 4.17 3.38
N SER A 179 -5.69 4.98 4.01
CA SER A 179 -6.09 6.30 4.47
C SER A 179 -6.25 7.30 3.33
N THR A 180 -7.18 8.25 3.49
CA THR A 180 -7.70 9.08 2.41
C THR A 180 -7.36 10.57 2.54
N GLY A 181 -6.48 10.94 3.47
CA GLY A 181 -6.05 12.33 3.65
C GLY A 181 -5.45 12.94 2.38
N GLY A 182 -6.04 14.05 1.91
CA GLY A 182 -5.64 14.71 0.66
C GLY A 182 -6.26 14.15 -0.62
N LYS A 183 -7.15 13.14 -0.51
CA LYS A 183 -7.71 12.40 -1.66
C LYS A 183 -8.43 13.29 -2.68
N GLU A 184 -9.30 14.19 -2.24
CA GLU A 184 -10.08 15.04 -3.17
C GLU A 184 -9.18 16.00 -3.97
N VAL A 185 -8.12 16.52 -3.35
CA VAL A 185 -7.12 17.36 -4.03
C VAL A 185 -6.29 16.52 -4.99
N SER A 186 -5.92 15.30 -4.58
CA SER A 186 -5.22 14.35 -5.43
C SER A 186 -6.03 13.95 -6.67
N ASP A 187 -7.32 13.66 -6.51
CA ASP A 187 -8.18 13.26 -7.63
C ASP A 187 -8.28 14.35 -8.70
N GLU A 188 -8.40 15.62 -8.28
CA GLU A 188 -8.37 16.75 -9.20
C GLU A 188 -7.01 16.88 -9.88
N ALA A 189 -5.92 16.81 -9.12
CA ALA A 189 -4.56 16.87 -9.65
C ALA A 189 -4.27 15.73 -10.64
N LEU A 190 -4.76 14.51 -10.38
CA LEU A 190 -4.67 13.39 -11.32
C LEU A 190 -5.36 13.69 -12.64
N MET A 191 -6.60 14.17 -12.59
CA MET A 191 -7.38 14.47 -13.80
C MET A 191 -6.79 15.60 -14.63
N MET A 192 -6.12 16.56 -13.98
CA MET A 192 -5.44 17.69 -14.63
C MET A 192 -3.99 17.40 -15.01
N CYS A 193 -3.46 16.22 -14.63
CA CYS A 193 -2.04 15.89 -14.71
C CYS A 193 -1.14 16.93 -14.01
N ASP A 194 -1.62 17.52 -12.91
CA ASP A 194 -0.91 18.55 -12.14
C ASP A 194 0.03 17.91 -11.11
N VAL A 195 1.32 17.87 -11.40
CA VAL A 195 2.32 17.27 -10.49
C VAL A 195 2.52 18.10 -9.21
N LYS A 196 2.33 19.41 -9.25
CA LYS A 196 2.42 20.25 -8.04
C LYS A 196 1.24 20.01 -7.13
N GLY A 197 0.04 19.90 -7.68
CA GLY A 197 -1.15 19.47 -6.95
C GLY A 197 -0.97 18.09 -6.31
N MET A 198 -0.35 17.13 -7.02
CA MET A 198 -0.01 15.82 -6.47
C MET A 198 0.99 15.88 -5.32
N VAL A 199 2.07 16.68 -5.45
CA VAL A 199 3.02 16.90 -4.34
C VAL A 199 2.32 17.54 -3.14
N PHE A 200 1.44 18.51 -3.36
CA PHE A 200 0.68 19.14 -2.28
C PHE A 200 -0.26 18.14 -1.60
N ALA A 201 -1.01 17.37 -2.37
CA ALA A 201 -1.93 16.37 -1.84
C ALA A 201 -1.22 15.28 -1.01
N LEU A 202 -0.10 14.74 -1.51
CA LEU A 202 0.60 13.61 -0.90
C LEU A 202 1.64 14.03 0.15
N ALA A 203 2.51 15.00 -0.18
CA ALA A 203 3.62 15.39 0.68
C ALA A 203 3.24 16.45 1.73
N VAL A 204 2.11 17.16 1.58
CA VAL A 204 1.61 18.11 2.56
C VAL A 204 0.38 17.57 3.28
N LEU A 205 -0.73 17.37 2.57
CA LEU A 205 -1.99 16.96 3.19
C LEU A 205 -1.91 15.51 3.70
N GLY A 206 -1.48 14.59 2.84
CA GLY A 206 -1.35 13.17 3.15
C GLY A 206 -0.42 12.91 4.34
N VAL A 207 0.76 13.53 4.34
CA VAL A 207 1.74 13.40 5.46
C VAL A 207 1.13 13.85 6.79
N ARG A 208 0.43 14.98 6.82
CA ARG A 208 -0.20 15.51 8.03
C ARG A 208 -1.33 14.63 8.56
N ASP A 209 -2.10 14.04 7.65
CA ASP A 209 -3.14 13.08 8.03
C ASP A 209 -2.55 11.78 8.54
N MET A 210 -1.53 11.25 7.86
CA MET A 210 -0.85 10.02 8.24
C MET A 210 -0.25 10.11 9.65
N HIS A 211 0.41 11.21 10.01
CA HIS A 211 0.90 11.43 11.37
C HIS A 211 -0.24 11.36 12.41
N PHE A 212 -1.35 12.05 12.14
CA PHE A 212 -2.50 12.04 13.04
C PHE A 212 -3.10 10.65 13.21
N LEU A 213 -3.29 9.94 12.11
CA LEU A 213 -3.97 8.64 12.10
C LEU A 213 -3.08 7.55 12.69
N TRP A 214 -1.82 7.47 12.23
CA TRP A 214 -0.92 6.39 12.60
C TRP A 214 -0.40 6.47 14.02
N GLN A 215 -0.27 7.65 14.61
CA GLN A 215 -0.04 7.77 16.06
C GLN A 215 -1.10 7.03 16.88
N LYS A 216 -2.36 7.13 16.48
CA LYS A 216 -3.49 6.47 17.16
C LYS A 216 -3.50 4.96 16.90
N ILE A 217 -3.32 4.54 15.62
CA ILE A 217 -3.31 3.11 15.25
C ILE A 217 -2.17 2.39 15.97
N VAL A 218 -0.96 2.95 15.95
CA VAL A 218 0.21 2.37 16.62
C VAL A 218 0.02 2.30 18.14
N ALA A 219 -0.54 3.35 18.75
CA ALA A 219 -0.82 3.35 20.19
C ALA A 219 -1.83 2.26 20.56
N SER A 220 -2.90 2.11 19.78
CA SER A 220 -3.93 1.08 19.97
C SER A 220 -3.36 -0.33 19.77
N ALA A 221 -2.58 -0.56 18.69
CA ALA A 221 -1.92 -1.84 18.44
C ALA A 221 -1.01 -2.25 19.61
N LYS A 222 -0.17 -1.34 20.09
CA LYS A 222 0.73 -1.58 21.23
C LYS A 222 -0.04 -1.92 22.50
N ALA A 223 -1.14 -1.22 22.78
CA ALA A 223 -1.98 -1.46 23.96
C ALA A 223 -2.58 -2.88 23.97
N HIS A 224 -2.82 -3.47 22.82
CA HIS A 224 -3.41 -4.80 22.65
C HIS A 224 -2.38 -5.90 22.30
N GLY A 225 -1.08 -5.58 22.24
CA GLY A 225 -0.03 -6.54 21.84
C GLY A 225 -0.17 -7.03 20.41
N LYS A 226 -0.71 -6.19 19.52
CA LYS A 226 -0.92 -6.45 18.10
C LYS A 226 0.08 -5.66 17.23
N ILE A 227 0.08 -5.90 15.94
CA ILE A 227 1.03 -5.32 15.01
C ILE A 227 0.37 -4.20 14.20
N ALA A 228 0.91 -3.00 14.32
CA ALA A 228 0.65 -1.93 13.38
C ALA A 228 1.44 -2.22 12.11
N ALA A 229 0.76 -2.62 11.03
CA ALA A 229 1.41 -3.17 9.85
C ALA A 229 1.82 -2.10 8.85
N GLY A 230 0.89 -1.35 8.31
CA GLY A 230 1.21 -0.26 7.37
C GLY A 230 -0.01 0.22 6.58
N ASP A 231 0.21 1.23 5.77
CA ASP A 231 -0.80 1.92 4.95
C ASP A 231 -0.43 1.80 3.48
N SER A 232 -1.40 1.84 2.61
CA SER A 232 -1.19 1.89 1.17
C SER A 232 -1.72 3.18 0.56
N ALA A 233 -0.99 3.72 -0.41
CA ALA A 233 -1.45 4.81 -1.26
C ALA A 233 -2.40 4.32 -2.38
N CYS A 234 -3.25 3.32 -2.12
CA CYS A 234 -4.16 2.70 -3.09
C CYS A 234 -5.02 3.74 -3.82
N GLY A 235 -5.71 4.57 -3.08
CA GLY A 235 -6.55 5.64 -3.64
C GLY A 235 -5.80 6.68 -4.48
N PHE A 236 -4.47 6.67 -4.48
CA PHE A 236 -3.59 7.62 -5.18
C PHE A 236 -2.82 6.91 -6.30
N GLY A 237 -1.81 6.10 -5.96
CA GLY A 237 -0.93 5.45 -6.94
C GLY A 237 -1.63 4.39 -7.78
N ASN A 238 -2.51 3.57 -7.18
CA ASN A 238 -3.30 2.60 -7.93
C ASN A 238 -4.32 3.30 -8.85
N THR A 239 -5.01 4.33 -8.35
CA THR A 239 -5.91 5.14 -9.19
C THR A 239 -5.17 5.74 -10.39
N ALA A 240 -3.96 6.29 -10.19
CA ALA A 240 -3.13 6.79 -11.28
C ALA A 240 -2.78 5.70 -12.30
N MET A 241 -2.41 4.50 -11.85
CA MET A 241 -2.11 3.36 -12.70
C MET A 241 -3.31 2.97 -13.57
N VAL A 242 -4.50 2.85 -12.99
CA VAL A 242 -5.73 2.50 -13.71
C VAL A 242 -6.08 3.57 -14.75
N LEU A 243 -5.95 4.85 -14.41
CA LEU A 243 -6.20 5.95 -15.35
C LEU A 243 -5.20 5.96 -16.50
N ALA A 244 -3.92 5.67 -16.24
CA ALA A 244 -2.88 5.56 -17.26
C ALA A 244 -3.12 4.40 -18.22
N GLU A 245 -3.51 3.22 -17.73
CA GLU A 245 -3.86 2.09 -18.57
C GLU A 245 -5.08 2.34 -19.46
N LYS A 246 -6.04 3.11 -18.95
CA LYS A 246 -7.19 3.58 -19.73
C LYS A 246 -6.85 4.77 -20.64
N LYS A 247 -5.60 5.25 -20.65
CA LYS A 247 -5.11 6.37 -21.45
C LYS A 247 -5.78 7.71 -21.14
N TYR A 248 -6.24 7.89 -19.91
CA TYR A 248 -6.76 9.18 -19.43
C TYR A 248 -5.64 10.12 -18.97
N ILE A 249 -4.53 9.55 -18.48
CA ILE A 249 -3.32 10.27 -18.09
C ILE A 249 -2.09 9.57 -18.68
N PRO A 250 -0.93 10.26 -18.82
CA PRO A 250 0.31 9.63 -19.25
C PRO A 250 0.82 8.58 -18.27
N LYS A 251 1.40 7.48 -18.78
CA LYS A 251 2.04 6.44 -17.95
C LYS A 251 3.25 6.97 -17.18
N VAL A 252 4.00 7.91 -17.78
CA VAL A 252 5.12 8.59 -17.11
C VAL A 252 4.62 9.39 -15.90
N PHE A 253 3.46 10.04 -15.99
CA PHE A 253 2.85 10.74 -14.86
C PHE A 253 2.46 9.76 -13.74
N ALA A 254 1.81 8.64 -14.08
CA ALA A 254 1.47 7.60 -13.09
C ALA A 254 2.72 7.04 -12.39
N ALA A 255 3.84 6.85 -13.11
CA ALA A 255 5.11 6.44 -12.51
C ALA A 255 5.62 7.48 -11.48
N ILE A 256 5.51 8.77 -11.79
CA ILE A 256 5.92 9.86 -10.89
C ILE A 256 5.01 9.93 -9.66
N VAL A 257 3.69 9.80 -9.82
CA VAL A 257 2.72 9.75 -8.70
C VAL A 257 3.07 8.62 -7.73
N ARG A 258 3.44 7.44 -8.23
CA ARG A 258 3.88 6.31 -7.41
C ARG A 258 5.09 6.65 -6.53
N VAL A 259 6.08 7.34 -7.09
CA VAL A 259 7.27 7.78 -6.33
C VAL A 259 6.90 8.84 -5.29
N ILE A 260 6.05 9.80 -5.65
CA ILE A 260 5.59 10.83 -4.72
C ILE A 260 4.81 10.21 -3.54
N SER A 261 4.04 9.14 -3.77
CA SER A 261 3.24 8.52 -2.70
C SER A 261 4.10 7.89 -1.58
N VAL A 262 5.37 7.60 -1.83
CA VAL A 262 6.29 7.04 -0.82
C VAL A 262 6.41 7.95 0.41
N VAL A 263 6.51 9.27 0.22
CA VAL A 263 6.69 10.22 1.34
C VAL A 263 5.48 10.29 2.27
N ARG A 264 4.31 9.93 1.78
CA ARG A 264 3.10 9.79 2.57
C ARG A 264 3.12 8.46 3.33
N SER A 265 3.28 7.34 2.62
CA SER A 265 3.16 6.00 3.19
C SER A 265 4.23 5.69 4.24
N ILE A 266 5.45 6.24 4.10
CA ILE A 266 6.54 6.05 5.08
C ILE A 266 6.21 6.59 6.48
N VAL A 267 5.29 7.53 6.59
CA VAL A 267 4.90 8.13 7.87
C VAL A 267 4.32 7.08 8.83
N ALA A 268 3.65 6.06 8.34
CA ALA A 268 3.18 4.95 9.20
C ALA A 268 4.36 4.30 9.96
N MET A 269 5.49 4.06 9.29
CA MET A 269 6.71 3.49 9.87
C MET A 269 7.39 4.48 10.81
N GLU A 270 7.36 5.76 10.48
CA GLU A 270 7.89 6.81 11.35
C GLU A 270 7.12 6.95 12.66
N GLU A 271 5.83 6.66 12.66
CA GLU A 271 4.99 6.60 13.86
C GLU A 271 5.08 5.27 14.60
N GLY A 272 5.70 4.25 14.00
CA GLY A 272 6.04 2.99 14.65
C GLY A 272 5.32 1.76 14.12
N ALA A 273 4.76 1.79 12.93
CA ALA A 273 4.38 0.59 12.19
C ALA A 273 5.66 -0.21 11.84
N ILE A 274 5.57 -1.53 11.89
CA ILE A 274 6.73 -2.43 11.73
C ILE A 274 6.59 -3.38 10.53
N GLY A 275 5.52 -3.30 9.79
CA GLY A 275 5.22 -4.21 8.70
C GLY A 275 4.48 -5.49 9.16
N PRO A 276 4.18 -6.39 8.24
CA PRO A 276 4.35 -6.22 6.79
C PRO A 276 3.44 -5.12 6.24
N ASP A 277 4.03 -4.21 5.47
CA ASP A 277 3.25 -3.12 4.87
C ASP A 277 2.16 -3.69 3.95
N LYS A 278 1.01 -3.00 3.88
CA LYS A 278 0.00 -3.32 2.86
C LYS A 278 0.27 -2.45 1.65
N ASP A 279 0.44 -3.05 0.48
CA ASP A 279 0.76 -2.28 -0.71
C ASP A 279 0.02 -2.76 -1.95
N CYS A 280 -0.94 -1.97 -2.41
CA CYS A 280 -1.59 -2.09 -3.70
C CYS A 280 -1.25 -0.94 -4.68
N ALA A 281 -0.54 0.08 -4.22
CA ALA A 281 -0.04 1.19 -5.05
C ALA A 281 1.39 0.97 -5.55
N TYR A 282 2.02 -0.09 -5.09
CA TYR A 282 3.38 -0.52 -5.45
C TYR A 282 4.49 0.48 -5.06
N GLU A 283 4.31 1.21 -3.96
CA GLU A 283 5.36 2.01 -3.32
C GLU A 283 6.22 1.21 -2.33
N GLY A 284 5.80 -0.01 -1.97
CA GLY A 284 6.41 -0.87 -0.98
C GLY A 284 7.90 -1.15 -1.18
N PRO A 285 8.43 -1.40 -2.40
CA PRO A 285 9.87 -1.61 -2.61
C PRO A 285 10.72 -0.45 -2.11
N PHE A 286 10.26 0.81 -2.29
CA PHE A 286 10.94 2.00 -1.77
C PHE A 286 10.89 2.02 -0.24
N LEU A 287 9.72 1.72 0.36
CA LEU A 287 9.57 1.62 1.81
C LEU A 287 10.49 0.55 2.39
N LYS A 288 10.56 -0.64 1.78
CA LYS A 288 11.46 -1.71 2.21
C LYS A 288 12.93 -1.30 2.14
N ALA A 289 13.35 -0.63 1.07
CA ALA A 289 14.72 -0.13 0.93
C ALA A 289 15.07 0.89 2.01
N ILE A 290 14.16 1.83 2.29
CA ILE A 290 14.40 2.91 3.26
C ILE A 290 14.33 2.39 4.69
N THR A 291 13.36 1.56 5.02
CA THR A 291 13.02 1.20 6.41
C THR A 291 13.51 -0.19 6.84
N GLY A 292 13.74 -1.10 5.89
CA GLY A 292 14.09 -2.49 6.17
C GLY A 292 12.95 -3.39 6.65
N ILE A 293 11.71 -2.91 6.65
CA ILE A 293 10.52 -3.70 7.03
C ILE A 293 10.08 -4.63 5.91
N PRO A 294 9.39 -5.74 6.22
CA PRO A 294 8.76 -6.58 5.19
C PRO A 294 7.56 -5.88 4.55
N ILE A 295 7.28 -6.25 3.30
CA ILE A 295 6.18 -5.70 2.51
C ILE A 295 5.25 -6.80 2.00
N SER A 296 3.96 -6.46 1.91
CA SER A 296 2.94 -7.20 1.18
C SER A 296 2.65 -6.48 -0.13
N MET A 297 2.75 -7.19 -1.25
CA MET A 297 2.47 -6.59 -2.55
C MET A 297 1.44 -7.41 -3.31
N GLU A 298 0.58 -6.71 -4.04
CA GLU A 298 -0.45 -7.37 -4.84
C GLU A 298 0.15 -8.19 -5.99
N GLY A 299 -0.44 -9.36 -6.18
CA GLY A 299 -0.07 -10.29 -7.21
C GLY A 299 -0.54 -9.90 -8.60
N LYS A 300 0.09 -10.51 -9.62
CA LYS A 300 -0.22 -10.33 -11.04
C LYS A 300 -1.63 -10.76 -11.45
N THR A 301 -2.37 -11.41 -10.59
CA THR A 301 -3.74 -11.88 -10.82
C THR A 301 -4.78 -11.18 -9.95
N SER A 302 -4.40 -10.14 -9.21
CA SER A 302 -5.31 -9.34 -8.39
C SER A 302 -6.39 -8.65 -9.24
N ALA A 303 -7.59 -8.51 -8.70
CA ALA A 303 -8.73 -7.94 -9.42
C ALA A 303 -8.75 -6.42 -9.45
N CYS A 304 -8.12 -5.73 -8.45
CA CYS A 304 -8.28 -4.29 -8.32
C CYS A 304 -7.29 -3.47 -9.16
N ALA A 305 -6.09 -3.99 -9.45
CA ALA A 305 -4.99 -3.15 -9.88
C ALA A 305 -4.36 -3.50 -11.24
N HIS A 306 -4.73 -4.60 -11.88
CA HIS A 306 -3.80 -5.21 -12.81
C HIS A 306 -4.06 -4.97 -14.27
N LEU A 307 -4.07 -3.72 -14.60
CA LEU A 307 -4.02 -3.28 -15.98
C LEU A 307 -2.58 -2.95 -16.43
N SER A 308 -1.64 -2.82 -15.51
CA SER A 308 -0.24 -2.48 -15.79
C SER A 308 0.67 -3.71 -15.76
N PRO A 309 1.66 -3.83 -16.68
CA PRO A 309 2.56 -4.99 -16.72
C PRO A 309 3.69 -4.90 -15.68
N ILE A 310 3.33 -4.88 -14.40
CA ILE A 310 4.26 -4.76 -13.26
C ILE A 310 4.22 -5.94 -12.29
N GLY A 311 3.41 -6.96 -12.58
CA GLY A 311 3.16 -8.04 -11.64
C GLY A 311 4.38 -8.88 -11.31
N ASN A 312 5.26 -9.16 -12.28
CA ASN A 312 6.47 -9.93 -12.03
C ASN A 312 7.53 -9.13 -11.29
N ILE A 313 7.76 -7.85 -11.68
CA ILE A 313 8.76 -7.02 -11.01
C ILE A 313 8.37 -6.74 -9.55
N SER A 314 7.07 -6.63 -9.27
CA SER A 314 6.56 -6.49 -7.91
C SER A 314 6.88 -7.71 -7.05
N CYS A 315 6.81 -8.90 -7.64
CA CYS A 315 7.15 -10.17 -7.01
C CYS A 315 8.61 -10.24 -6.55
N ALA A 316 9.50 -9.50 -7.22
CA ALA A 316 10.94 -9.52 -6.96
C ALA A 316 11.33 -9.08 -5.54
N CYS A 317 10.49 -8.31 -4.85
CA CYS A 317 10.78 -7.73 -3.52
C CYS A 317 9.79 -8.14 -2.42
N ALA A 318 8.68 -8.82 -2.75
CA ALA A 318 7.58 -9.06 -1.82
C ALA A 318 7.90 -10.12 -0.75
N ASP A 319 7.47 -9.89 0.47
CA ASP A 319 7.55 -10.84 1.59
C ASP A 319 6.22 -11.56 1.80
N LEU A 320 5.13 -10.90 1.45
CA LEU A 320 3.79 -11.46 1.28
C LEU A 320 3.35 -11.21 -0.16
N TRP A 321 2.83 -12.26 -0.79
CA TRP A 321 2.29 -12.17 -2.14
C TRP A 321 0.77 -12.19 -2.05
N SER A 322 0.18 -11.01 -2.26
CA SER A 322 -1.23 -10.76 -2.00
C SER A 322 -2.05 -10.78 -3.28
N ASN A 323 -3.30 -11.20 -3.16
CA ASN A 323 -4.29 -11.10 -4.22
C ASN A 323 -5.60 -10.59 -3.67
N GLU A 324 -6.21 -9.64 -4.38
CA GLU A 324 -7.58 -9.26 -4.13
C GLU A 324 -8.50 -9.98 -5.12
N SER A 325 -9.51 -10.66 -4.60
CA SER A 325 -10.49 -11.34 -5.42
C SER A 325 -11.91 -10.83 -5.19
N VAL A 326 -12.72 -10.81 -6.26
CA VAL A 326 -14.14 -10.47 -6.20
C VAL A 326 -14.95 -11.75 -6.24
N GLN A 327 -15.80 -11.95 -5.22
CA GLN A 327 -16.57 -13.18 -5.03
C GLN A 327 -17.81 -13.27 -5.92
N ASN A 328 -17.69 -13.08 -7.22
CA ASN A 328 -18.84 -13.16 -8.11
C ASN A 328 -18.98 -14.49 -8.86
N ILE A 329 -17.97 -15.36 -8.78
CA ILE A 329 -17.87 -16.53 -9.67
C ILE A 329 -17.58 -17.78 -8.84
N LYS A 330 -18.39 -18.83 -9.06
CA LYS A 330 -18.04 -20.19 -8.66
C LYS A 330 -17.23 -20.85 -9.76
N LEU A 331 -16.04 -21.30 -9.40
CA LEU A 331 -15.15 -22.09 -10.27
C LEU A 331 -15.25 -23.58 -9.91
N LEU A 332 -14.61 -24.46 -10.69
CA LEU A 332 -14.59 -25.90 -10.40
C LEU A 332 -13.97 -26.20 -9.02
N SER A 333 -12.98 -25.43 -8.59
CA SER A 333 -12.31 -25.55 -7.29
C SER A 333 -13.01 -24.82 -6.15
N GLY A 334 -14.17 -24.20 -6.36
CA GLY A 334 -14.94 -23.49 -5.36
C GLY A 334 -15.17 -22.02 -5.69
N MET A 335 -15.26 -21.17 -4.67
CA MET A 335 -15.40 -19.72 -4.82
C MET A 335 -14.11 -19.10 -5.41
N ALA A 336 -14.24 -17.98 -6.15
CA ALA A 336 -13.08 -17.28 -6.72
C ALA A 336 -11.94 -17.02 -5.70
N PRO A 337 -12.21 -16.53 -4.46
CA PRO A 337 -11.15 -16.37 -3.46
C PRO A 337 -10.36 -17.63 -3.15
N THR A 338 -11.00 -18.81 -3.10
CA THR A 338 -10.31 -20.07 -2.83
C THR A 338 -9.41 -20.49 -4.00
N ALA A 339 -9.85 -20.28 -5.24
CA ALA A 339 -9.01 -20.50 -6.42
C ALA A 339 -7.81 -19.53 -6.48
N TYR A 340 -8.00 -18.27 -6.07
CA TYR A 340 -6.89 -17.32 -5.95
C TYR A 340 -5.91 -17.70 -4.86
N MET A 341 -6.35 -18.27 -3.76
CA MET A 341 -5.45 -18.85 -2.75
C MET A 341 -4.54 -19.93 -3.36
N GLU A 342 -5.06 -20.80 -4.21
CA GLU A 342 -4.22 -21.78 -4.92
C GLU A 342 -3.14 -21.10 -5.77
N GLN A 343 -3.47 -20.05 -6.52
CA GLN A 343 -2.51 -19.32 -7.34
C GLN A 343 -1.43 -18.66 -6.49
N LEU A 344 -1.81 -18.01 -5.40
CA LEU A 344 -0.88 -17.39 -4.44
C LEU A 344 0.09 -18.42 -3.84
N GLU A 345 -0.42 -19.59 -3.48
CA GLU A 345 0.41 -20.68 -2.96
C GLU A 345 1.40 -21.20 -4.01
N TYR A 346 1.00 -21.34 -5.27
CA TYR A 346 1.91 -21.74 -6.35
C TYR A 346 3.00 -20.70 -6.58
N ASP A 347 2.66 -19.40 -6.64
CA ASP A 347 3.61 -18.32 -6.80
C ASP A 347 4.56 -18.27 -5.60
N SER A 348 4.05 -18.29 -4.37
CA SER A 348 4.85 -18.28 -3.15
C SER A 348 5.77 -19.52 -3.05
N ARG A 349 5.31 -20.70 -3.45
CA ARG A 349 6.12 -21.92 -3.46
C ARG A 349 7.31 -21.83 -4.41
N LEU A 350 7.13 -21.23 -5.59
CA LEU A 350 8.24 -21.03 -6.53
C LEU A 350 9.31 -20.12 -5.92
N LEU A 351 8.90 -19.00 -5.32
CA LEU A 351 9.82 -18.09 -4.62
C LEU A 351 10.54 -18.80 -3.46
N ASN A 352 9.79 -19.54 -2.66
CA ASN A 352 10.34 -20.28 -1.51
C ASN A 352 11.30 -21.41 -1.92
N GLU A 353 11.06 -22.07 -3.04
CA GLU A 353 12.01 -23.05 -3.58
C GLU A 353 13.32 -22.39 -4.03
N ALA A 354 13.27 -21.21 -4.62
CA ALA A 354 14.45 -20.46 -4.97
C ALA A 354 15.25 -20.05 -3.72
N LEU A 355 14.57 -19.53 -2.67
CA LEU A 355 15.17 -19.20 -1.38
C LEU A 355 15.82 -20.44 -0.73
N ARG A 356 15.13 -21.58 -0.72
CA ARG A 356 15.63 -22.85 -0.18
C ARG A 356 16.85 -23.39 -0.94
N ALA A 357 16.87 -23.22 -2.27
CA ALA A 357 17.97 -23.63 -3.12
C ALA A 357 19.23 -22.74 -2.94
N GLY A 358 19.09 -21.59 -2.33
CA GLY A 358 20.17 -20.69 -1.95
C GLY A 358 20.27 -19.42 -2.79
N THR A 359 21.12 -18.51 -2.35
CA THR A 359 21.24 -17.13 -2.85
C THR A 359 21.36 -17.01 -4.37
N ILE A 360 22.15 -17.88 -5.02
CA ILE A 360 22.32 -17.84 -6.48
C ILE A 360 20.99 -18.06 -7.19
N HIS A 361 20.19 -19.02 -6.73
CA HIS A 361 18.89 -19.35 -7.35
C HIS A 361 17.86 -18.24 -7.13
N SER A 362 17.88 -17.62 -5.94
CA SER A 362 17.01 -16.46 -5.64
C SER A 362 17.34 -15.28 -6.56
N HIS A 363 18.62 -14.95 -6.75
CA HIS A 363 19.05 -13.88 -7.66
C HIS A 363 18.73 -14.20 -9.13
N ILE A 364 18.87 -15.45 -9.56
CA ILE A 364 18.47 -15.85 -10.91
C ILE A 364 16.96 -15.63 -11.11
N LEU A 365 16.13 -16.11 -10.18
CA LEU A 365 14.68 -15.94 -10.28
C LEU A 365 14.29 -14.46 -10.21
N GLN A 366 14.86 -13.68 -9.29
CA GLN A 366 14.65 -12.24 -9.21
C GLN A 366 15.04 -11.54 -10.53
N GLY A 367 16.20 -11.87 -11.09
CA GLY A 367 16.65 -11.32 -12.37
C GLY A 367 15.71 -11.63 -13.53
N LEU A 368 15.10 -12.84 -13.55
CA LEU A 368 14.09 -13.21 -14.56
C LEU A 368 12.79 -12.42 -14.37
N LEU A 369 12.32 -12.26 -13.13
CA LEU A 369 11.14 -11.46 -12.82
C LEU A 369 11.32 -10.00 -13.24
N VAL A 370 12.48 -9.41 -12.90
CA VAL A 370 12.82 -8.04 -13.30
C VAL A 370 12.94 -7.90 -14.81
N ALA A 371 13.67 -8.82 -15.48
CA ALA A 371 13.89 -8.76 -16.91
C ALA A 371 12.60 -8.90 -17.72
N SER A 372 11.59 -9.58 -17.20
CA SER A 372 10.29 -9.75 -17.87
C SER A 372 9.51 -8.44 -17.98
N ASP A 373 9.65 -7.53 -17.02
CA ASP A 373 8.78 -6.36 -16.90
C ASP A 373 9.52 -5.02 -17.09
N VAL A 374 10.79 -4.93 -16.68
CA VAL A 374 11.51 -3.66 -16.45
C VAL A 374 11.43 -2.63 -17.57
N PHE A 375 11.38 -3.05 -18.82
CA PHE A 375 11.31 -2.15 -19.99
C PHE A 375 9.94 -2.13 -20.68
N THR A 376 8.93 -2.77 -20.09
CA THR A 376 7.59 -2.85 -20.67
C THR A 376 6.75 -1.60 -20.39
N ASP A 377 7.02 -0.94 -19.26
CA ASP A 377 6.26 0.20 -18.77
C ASP A 377 7.15 1.09 -17.88
N PRO A 378 7.04 2.44 -17.92
CA PRO A 378 7.81 3.31 -17.04
C PRO A 378 7.56 3.03 -15.56
N GLN A 379 6.36 2.56 -15.18
CA GLN A 379 6.07 2.16 -13.82
C GLN A 379 6.85 0.90 -13.41
N ALA A 380 7.03 -0.05 -14.31
CA ALA A 380 7.89 -1.22 -14.06
C ALA A 380 9.36 -0.83 -13.96
N LEU A 381 9.83 0.08 -14.82
CA LEU A 381 11.22 0.54 -14.80
C LEU A 381 11.63 1.09 -13.43
N ILE A 382 10.81 1.96 -12.82
CA ILE A 382 11.13 2.57 -11.51
C ILE A 382 11.07 1.58 -10.35
N LEU A 383 10.41 0.42 -10.53
CA LEU A 383 10.28 -0.63 -9.52
C LEU A 383 11.41 -1.68 -9.57
N SER A 384 12.31 -1.63 -10.56
CA SER A 384 13.46 -2.54 -10.55
C SER A 384 14.35 -2.29 -9.33
N PRO A 385 14.91 -3.31 -8.68
CA PRO A 385 15.70 -3.16 -7.46
C PRO A 385 16.80 -2.08 -7.55
N GLU A 386 17.53 -2.03 -8.68
CA GLU A 386 18.53 -1.00 -8.92
C GLU A 386 17.93 0.42 -8.89
N ASN A 387 16.81 0.63 -9.57
CA ASN A 387 16.17 1.95 -9.65
C ASN A 387 15.45 2.31 -8.36
N VAL A 388 14.91 1.33 -7.64
CA VAL A 388 14.35 1.54 -6.28
C VAL A 388 15.43 2.12 -5.36
N ILE A 389 16.64 1.57 -5.34
CA ILE A 389 17.73 2.11 -4.52
C ILE A 389 18.07 3.55 -4.94
N ARG A 390 18.29 3.80 -6.23
CA ARG A 390 18.63 5.13 -6.78
C ARG A 390 17.57 6.20 -6.45
N ILE A 391 16.29 5.85 -6.52
CA ILE A 391 15.17 6.75 -6.20
C ILE A 391 15.06 6.95 -4.68
N SER A 392 15.18 5.86 -3.91
CA SER A 392 15.10 5.92 -2.45
C SER A 392 16.19 6.78 -1.83
N GLU A 393 17.40 6.79 -2.40
CA GLU A 393 18.47 7.72 -1.97
C GLU A 393 18.04 9.18 -2.10
N GLU A 394 17.33 9.56 -3.16
CA GLU A 394 16.85 10.92 -3.36
C GLU A 394 15.62 11.25 -2.48
N LEU A 395 14.76 10.26 -2.21
CA LEU A 395 13.59 10.41 -1.34
C LEU A 395 13.93 10.75 0.12
N ILE A 396 15.17 10.54 0.56
CA ILE A 396 15.61 10.78 1.95
C ILE A 396 16.60 11.93 2.10
N LYS A 397 17.02 12.57 1.01
CA LYS A 397 18.06 13.63 1.03
C LYS A 397 17.56 15.01 1.42
N GLY A 398 16.30 15.29 1.18
CA GLY A 398 15.71 16.61 1.42
C GLY A 398 15.45 16.88 2.90
N ASP A 399 15.25 18.15 3.21
CA ASP A 399 14.95 18.62 4.56
C ASP A 399 13.44 18.65 4.89
N SER A 400 12.59 18.37 3.91
CA SER A 400 11.12 18.28 4.06
C SER A 400 10.55 17.15 3.21
N TYR A 401 9.30 16.71 3.50
CA TYR A 401 8.61 15.72 2.66
C TYR A 401 8.36 16.24 1.23
N VAL A 402 8.13 17.55 1.08
CA VAL A 402 7.99 18.19 -0.23
C VAL A 402 9.30 18.10 -1.03
N ALA A 403 10.43 18.44 -0.41
CA ALA A 403 11.74 18.32 -1.05
C ALA A 403 12.06 16.86 -1.41
N ASN A 404 11.75 15.92 -0.53
CA ASN A 404 11.94 14.48 -0.77
C ASN A 404 11.09 13.97 -1.93
N ALA A 405 9.82 14.34 -1.99
CA ALA A 405 8.92 13.99 -3.10
C ALA A 405 9.44 14.56 -4.44
N LYS A 406 9.84 15.84 -4.46
CA LYS A 406 10.45 16.50 -5.62
C LYS A 406 11.70 15.76 -6.10
N ASN A 407 12.64 15.49 -5.19
CA ASN A 407 13.91 14.84 -5.51
C ASN A 407 13.69 13.41 -6.05
N GLY A 408 12.86 12.61 -5.42
CA GLY A 408 12.52 11.28 -5.88
C GLY A 408 11.84 11.28 -7.26
N ALA A 409 10.90 12.20 -7.47
CA ALA A 409 10.21 12.37 -8.75
C ALA A 409 11.18 12.78 -9.88
N LEU A 410 12.08 13.73 -9.65
CA LEU A 410 13.11 14.13 -10.61
C LEU A 410 14.05 12.98 -10.94
N LYS A 411 14.46 12.18 -9.95
CA LYS A 411 15.29 11.00 -10.18
C LYS A 411 14.57 9.94 -11.03
N ALA A 412 13.27 9.75 -10.83
CA ALA A 412 12.48 8.84 -11.66
C ALA A 412 12.42 9.31 -13.13
N ILE A 413 12.28 10.63 -13.35
CA ILE A 413 12.36 11.21 -14.71
C ILE A 413 13.74 10.94 -15.34
N ASP A 414 14.84 11.17 -14.61
CA ASP A 414 16.20 10.90 -15.09
C ASP A 414 16.34 9.44 -15.54
N ILE A 415 15.85 8.49 -14.75
CA ILE A 415 15.92 7.05 -15.04
C ILE A 415 15.10 6.70 -16.30
N ILE A 416 13.92 7.27 -16.45
CA ILE A 416 13.09 7.05 -17.65
C ILE A 416 13.80 7.60 -18.89
N GLU A 417 14.36 8.81 -18.82
CA GLU A 417 15.13 9.42 -19.93
C GLU A 417 16.39 8.61 -20.27
N GLU A 418 17.15 8.12 -19.26
CA GLU A 418 18.29 7.21 -19.48
C GLU A 418 17.88 5.95 -20.25
N ALA A 419 16.73 5.35 -19.91
CA ALA A 419 16.22 4.17 -20.60
C ALA A 419 15.78 4.46 -22.06
N LEU A 420 15.20 5.63 -22.31
CA LEU A 420 14.83 6.09 -23.65
C LEU A 420 16.07 6.35 -24.51
N VAL A 421 17.05 7.09 -24.00
CA VAL A 421 18.30 7.43 -24.71
C VAL A 421 19.10 6.18 -25.02
N SER A 422 19.16 5.22 -24.11
CA SER A 422 19.84 3.95 -24.35
C SER A 422 19.08 2.98 -25.26
N GLY A 423 17.86 3.33 -25.66
CA GLY A 423 16.99 2.50 -26.51
C GLY A 423 16.44 1.25 -25.83
N LYS A 424 16.63 1.11 -24.53
CA LYS A 424 16.09 0.01 -23.71
C LYS A 424 14.58 0.10 -23.56
N MET A 425 14.04 1.32 -23.48
CA MET A 425 12.61 1.59 -23.43
C MET A 425 12.18 2.40 -24.65
N LYS A 426 10.95 2.18 -25.12
CA LYS A 426 10.31 2.97 -26.15
C LYS A 426 8.96 3.43 -25.68
N LEU A 427 8.73 4.72 -25.70
CA LEU A 427 7.45 5.34 -25.35
C LEU A 427 6.87 6.09 -26.56
N PRO A 428 5.54 6.23 -26.64
CA PRO A 428 4.91 7.13 -27.61
C PRO A 428 5.39 8.57 -27.45
N GLU A 429 5.34 9.35 -28.50
CA GLU A 429 5.77 10.76 -28.51
C GLU A 429 5.02 11.59 -27.45
N LEU A 430 3.74 11.33 -27.23
CA LEU A 430 2.95 11.99 -26.18
C LEU A 430 3.57 11.81 -24.79
N GLU A 431 4.01 10.59 -24.47
CA GLU A 431 4.66 10.27 -23.19
C GLU A 431 6.02 10.97 -23.05
N THR A 432 6.84 10.90 -24.11
CA THR A 432 8.18 11.50 -24.08
C THR A 432 8.13 13.03 -24.01
N ASN A 433 7.17 13.66 -24.69
CA ASN A 433 6.98 15.11 -24.63
C ASN A 433 6.48 15.61 -23.26
N TYR A 434 5.94 14.72 -22.44
CA TYR A 434 5.44 15.07 -21.12
C TYR A 434 6.56 15.13 -20.06
N LEU A 435 7.66 14.40 -20.23
CA LEU A 435 8.78 14.38 -19.27
C LEU A 435 9.38 15.76 -19.01
N PRO A 436 9.72 16.59 -20.01
CA PRO A 436 10.22 17.94 -19.73
C PRO A 436 9.21 18.85 -19.04
N ILE A 437 7.91 18.68 -19.31
CA ILE A 437 6.85 19.45 -18.61
C ILE A 437 6.85 19.09 -17.13
N LEU A 438 6.85 17.80 -16.78
CA LEU A 438 6.92 17.34 -15.41
C LEU A 438 8.18 17.84 -14.70
N ARG A 439 9.33 17.81 -15.37
CA ARG A 439 10.60 18.31 -14.85
C ARG A 439 10.54 19.79 -14.53
N ASP A 440 10.03 20.61 -15.45
CA ASP A 440 9.93 22.05 -15.26
C ASP A 440 8.98 22.41 -14.12
N GLU A 441 7.84 21.74 -14.01
CA GLU A 441 6.88 21.91 -12.92
C GLU A 441 7.48 21.52 -11.56
N LEU A 442 8.14 20.36 -11.47
CA LEU A 442 8.82 19.94 -10.25
C LEU A 442 9.94 20.93 -9.84
N ASN A 443 10.74 21.39 -10.80
CA ASN A 443 11.79 22.38 -10.52
C ASN A 443 11.24 23.72 -10.02
N SER A 444 10.00 24.07 -10.36
CA SER A 444 9.34 25.28 -9.87
C SER A 444 8.84 25.18 -8.42
N ILE A 445 8.84 23.99 -7.82
CA ILE A 445 8.46 23.80 -6.42
C ILE A 445 9.54 24.42 -5.50
N PRO A 446 9.18 25.34 -4.58
CA PRO A 446 10.10 25.89 -3.62
C PRO A 446 10.78 24.83 -2.74
N GLU A 447 12.02 25.09 -2.31
CA GLU A 447 12.75 24.20 -1.40
C GLU A 447 12.14 24.22 0.02
N ASN A 448 11.56 25.34 0.42
CA ASN A 448 10.92 25.50 1.72
C ASN A 448 9.45 25.06 1.64
N GLU A 449 9.04 24.17 2.53
CA GLU A 449 7.66 23.66 2.58
C GLU A 449 6.63 24.76 2.85
N SER A 450 6.94 25.74 3.71
CA SER A 450 6.01 26.83 4.01
C SER A 450 5.76 27.70 2.78
N ASP A 451 6.81 28.00 2.00
CA ASP A 451 6.68 28.77 0.75
C ASP A 451 5.85 28.00 -0.28
N PHE A 452 6.02 26.68 -0.33
CA PHE A 452 5.20 25.82 -1.20
C PHE A 452 3.74 25.82 -0.78
N ILE A 453 3.46 25.71 0.52
CA ILE A 453 2.09 25.77 1.04
C ILE A 453 1.46 27.12 0.71
N GLU A 454 2.16 28.23 0.94
CA GLU A 454 1.67 29.58 0.59
C GLU A 454 1.40 29.73 -0.91
N MET A 455 2.23 29.13 -1.75
CA MET A 455 2.04 29.13 -3.20
C MET A 455 0.81 28.33 -3.62
N MET A 456 0.58 27.15 -3.01
CA MET A 456 -0.46 26.21 -3.45
C MET A 456 -1.85 26.54 -2.89
N LEU A 457 -1.96 27.02 -1.65
CA LEU A 457 -3.25 27.27 -1.00
C LEU A 457 -4.24 28.13 -1.83
N PRO A 458 -3.80 29.20 -2.52
CA PRO A 458 -4.70 29.99 -3.37
C PRO A 458 -5.11 29.29 -4.66
N LEU A 459 -4.40 28.23 -5.09
CA LEU A 459 -4.62 27.52 -6.33
C LEU A 459 -5.55 26.32 -6.15
N ILE A 460 -5.65 25.79 -4.93
CA ILE A 460 -6.49 24.63 -4.63
C ILE A 460 -7.95 25.09 -4.42
N ASP A 461 -8.88 24.34 -5.00
CA ASP A 461 -10.31 24.58 -4.77
C ASP A 461 -10.66 24.40 -3.27
N GLY A 462 -11.00 25.49 -2.62
CA GLY A 462 -11.36 25.52 -1.20
C GLY A 462 -12.59 24.68 -0.82
N THR A 463 -13.30 24.14 -1.79
CA THR A 463 -14.39 23.17 -1.55
C THR A 463 -13.91 21.73 -1.41
N LYS A 464 -12.62 21.46 -1.74
CA LYS A 464 -12.04 20.11 -1.74
C LYS A 464 -11.43 19.71 -0.40
N PHE A 465 -11.06 20.67 0.43
CA PHE A 465 -10.45 20.38 1.73
C PHE A 465 -10.67 21.52 2.73
N ILE A 466 -10.50 21.20 4.00
CA ILE A 466 -10.58 22.16 5.10
C ILE A 466 -9.15 22.31 5.66
N PRO A 467 -8.45 23.45 5.47
CA PRO A 467 -7.06 23.62 5.89
C PRO A 467 -6.82 23.28 7.38
N SER A 468 -7.71 23.68 8.28
CA SER A 468 -7.58 23.40 9.72
C SER A 468 -7.62 21.91 10.07
N GLU A 469 -8.21 21.06 9.24
CA GLU A 469 -8.20 19.59 9.41
C GLU A 469 -6.81 18.99 9.16
N TYR A 470 -5.92 19.74 8.51
CA TYR A 470 -4.53 19.37 8.25
C TYR A 470 -3.53 20.20 9.08
N GLY A 471 -4.01 21.12 9.93
CA GLY A 471 -3.16 22.05 10.69
C GLY A 471 -2.52 23.11 9.81
N LEU A 472 -3.21 23.55 8.77
CA LEU A 472 -2.85 24.64 7.86
C LEU A 472 -3.66 25.90 8.16
#